data_512c2cd859769e3e5c32a69f0a67a783
#
_entry.id   512c2cd859769e3e5c32a69f0a67a783
#
_cell.length_a   1.000
_cell.length_b   1.000
_cell.length_c   1.000
_cell.angle_alpha   90.00
_cell.angle_beta   90.00
_cell.angle_gamma   90.00
#
_symmetry.space_group_name_H-M   'P 1'
#
loop_
_entity.id
_entity.type
_entity.pdbx_description
1 polymer ?
#
loop_
_entity_poly.entity_id
_entity_poly.type
_entity_poly.pdbx_seq_one_letter_code
_entity_poly.pdbx_strand_id
1 'polypeptide(L)'
;MKLIPGGICAAKGFKANGVHCGIRKNHSKKDLALIVSEVPASAAAVYTTNLVKGAPLTVTKNHIADGKAQAVICNSGNANTCNADGIEIAEAMSDLVAKAVGVAAEDVVVASTGVIGQPLDIAPIAGGMEELAAGLSENGSLNAAQAIMTTDTVEKEIAVEFTLGGQVCHMGGIAKGSGMIHPNMATMLVFITTDAAISAQLLKKALSHDIANTFNMLSIDGDTSTNDMVTVLANGMAGNAEITCEGEDFDAFMEALNTITVHLCRMIAGDGEGATKLLECVVTGADDEVTAKKCAKSVICSSLLKAAMFGADANWGRVLCAIGYSGADVDVSKIGVSFRSAKGEIKVCENGAGVPFSEEKAKEILLEKEIEILVSLGAGPCGAAAWGCDLTYDYVKINGDYRT
;
A
#
# COMPACT_ATOMS: atom_id res chain seq x y z
N MET A 1 5.30 20.94 -4.20
CA MET A 1 4.47 19.78 -4.52
C MET A 1 3.00 20.12 -4.30
N LYS A 2 2.07 19.54 -5.11
CA LYS A 2 0.63 19.85 -5.08
C LYS A 2 -0.17 18.57 -5.37
N LEU A 3 -1.26 18.33 -4.63
CA LEU A 3 -2.22 17.28 -4.92
C LEU A 3 -3.02 17.63 -6.18
N ILE A 4 -3.20 16.65 -7.08
CA ILE A 4 -3.97 16.77 -8.32
C ILE A 4 -4.90 15.57 -8.50
N PRO A 5 -5.97 15.65 -9.30
CA PRO A 5 -6.76 14.50 -9.71
C PRO A 5 -6.02 13.63 -10.73
N GLY A 6 -6.55 12.43 -11.00
CA GLY A 6 -6.09 11.58 -12.10
C GLY A 6 -5.49 10.25 -11.69
N GLY A 7 -5.18 10.05 -10.40
CA GLY A 7 -4.66 8.77 -9.90
C GLY A 7 -3.51 8.23 -10.74
N ILE A 8 -3.56 6.94 -11.10
CA ILE A 8 -2.51 6.26 -11.90
C ILE A 8 -2.31 6.84 -13.30
N CYS A 9 -3.27 7.60 -13.83
CA CYS A 9 -3.21 8.23 -15.15
C CYS A 9 -2.81 9.72 -15.11
N ALA A 10 -2.47 10.28 -13.95
CA ALA A 10 -2.04 11.67 -13.84
C ALA A 10 -0.69 11.92 -14.52
N ALA A 11 0.19 10.94 -14.52
CA ALA A 11 1.46 10.98 -15.23
C ALA A 11 1.25 10.90 -16.74
N LYS A 12 1.92 11.79 -17.50
CA LYS A 12 1.80 11.87 -18.95
C LYS A 12 2.16 10.54 -19.63
N GLY A 13 1.34 10.14 -20.60
CA GLY A 13 1.54 8.93 -21.40
C GLY A 13 1.10 7.64 -20.72
N PHE A 14 0.40 7.70 -19.59
CA PHE A 14 -0.23 6.53 -18.98
C PHE A 14 -1.73 6.51 -19.23
N LYS A 15 -2.24 5.34 -19.63
CA LYS A 15 -3.66 5.04 -19.79
C LYS A 15 -4.01 3.82 -18.97
N ALA A 16 -5.24 3.76 -18.49
CA ALA A 16 -5.72 2.61 -17.74
C ALA A 16 -7.17 2.29 -18.08
N ASN A 17 -7.59 1.08 -17.74
CA ASN A 17 -8.98 0.64 -17.77
C ASN A 17 -9.18 -0.51 -16.77
N GLY A 18 -10.44 -0.80 -16.46
CA GLY A 18 -10.86 -1.95 -15.68
C GLY A 18 -12.22 -2.42 -16.10
N VAL A 19 -12.38 -3.73 -16.28
CA VAL A 19 -13.61 -4.39 -16.74
C VAL A 19 -14.00 -5.54 -15.81
N HIS A 20 -15.22 -6.05 -15.97
CA HIS A 20 -15.64 -7.34 -15.46
C HIS A 20 -15.48 -8.39 -16.56
N CYS A 21 -14.55 -9.33 -16.42
CA CYS A 21 -14.35 -10.39 -17.40
C CYS A 21 -14.93 -11.74 -16.98
N GLY A 22 -15.38 -11.89 -15.74
CA GLY A 22 -16.05 -13.11 -15.26
C GLY A 22 -15.20 -14.02 -14.38
N ILE A 23 -14.08 -13.55 -13.85
CA ILE A 23 -13.33 -14.26 -12.80
C ILE A 23 -14.18 -14.31 -11.54
N ARG A 24 -14.85 -13.21 -11.22
CA ARG A 24 -15.81 -13.12 -10.12
C ARG A 24 -17.23 -13.46 -10.58
N LYS A 25 -17.96 -14.16 -9.73
CA LYS A 25 -19.39 -14.42 -9.94
C LYS A 25 -20.26 -13.16 -9.82
N ASN A 26 -19.77 -12.15 -9.09
CA ASN A 26 -20.49 -10.89 -8.89
C ASN A 26 -20.26 -9.94 -10.08
N HIS A 27 -21.22 -9.90 -11.00
CA HIS A 27 -21.20 -9.07 -12.20
C HIS A 27 -21.19 -7.54 -11.94
N SER A 28 -21.49 -7.09 -10.72
CA SER A 28 -21.43 -5.66 -10.38
C SER A 28 -20.04 -5.16 -10.06
N LYS A 29 -19.06 -6.05 -9.89
CA LYS A 29 -17.67 -5.71 -9.57
C LYS A 29 -16.77 -6.01 -10.77
N LYS A 30 -15.90 -5.07 -11.09
CA LYS A 30 -14.80 -5.29 -12.04
C LYS A 30 -13.79 -6.27 -11.45
N ASP A 31 -13.07 -7.00 -12.30
CA ASP A 31 -12.13 -8.04 -11.87
C ASP A 31 -10.86 -8.15 -12.72
N LEU A 32 -10.70 -7.28 -13.74
CA LEU A 32 -9.51 -7.23 -14.58
C LEU A 32 -9.13 -5.78 -14.88
N ALA A 33 -7.90 -5.39 -14.52
CA ALA A 33 -7.31 -4.06 -14.74
C ALA A 33 -6.13 -4.13 -15.71
N LEU A 34 -5.97 -3.08 -16.52
CA LEU A 34 -4.83 -2.87 -17.39
C LEU A 34 -4.36 -1.41 -17.27
N ILE A 35 -3.04 -1.23 -17.10
CA ILE A 35 -2.36 0.07 -17.12
C ILE A 35 -1.29 -0.03 -18.21
N VAL A 36 -1.20 0.97 -19.08
CA VAL A 36 -0.25 0.96 -20.20
C VAL A 36 0.46 2.31 -20.28
N SER A 37 1.78 2.26 -20.49
CA SER A 37 2.59 3.41 -20.87
C SER A 37 2.73 3.49 -22.39
N GLU A 38 2.64 4.68 -22.96
CA GLU A 38 2.84 4.92 -24.41
C GLU A 38 4.28 4.61 -24.86
N VAL A 39 5.24 4.67 -23.94
CA VAL A 39 6.66 4.37 -24.19
C VAL A 39 7.18 3.41 -23.10
N PRO A 40 8.28 2.66 -23.37
CA PRO A 40 8.93 1.87 -22.33
C PRO A 40 9.31 2.73 -21.12
N ALA A 41 9.10 2.21 -19.92
CA ALA A 41 9.35 2.89 -18.65
C ALA A 41 10.45 2.19 -17.86
N SER A 42 11.25 2.95 -17.10
CA SER A 42 12.04 2.39 -16.01
C SER A 42 11.08 1.78 -14.99
N ALA A 43 11.35 0.57 -14.54
CA ALA A 43 10.49 -0.17 -13.63
C ALA A 43 11.25 -0.67 -12.40
N ALA A 44 10.58 -0.61 -11.25
CA ALA A 44 11.04 -1.23 -10.02
C ALA A 44 9.86 -1.83 -9.26
N ALA A 45 10.10 -2.95 -8.58
CA ALA A 45 9.09 -3.55 -7.71
C ALA A 45 9.71 -4.12 -6.44
N VAL A 46 8.88 -4.16 -5.38
CA VAL A 46 9.15 -4.93 -4.15
C VAL A 46 8.02 -5.93 -3.96
N TYR A 47 8.34 -7.06 -3.33
CA TYR A 47 7.47 -8.22 -3.25
C TYR A 47 7.37 -8.74 -1.82
N THR A 48 6.32 -9.47 -1.51
CA THR A 48 6.17 -10.18 -0.24
C THR A 48 7.37 -11.09 0.09
N THR A 49 7.73 -11.14 1.36
CA THR A 49 8.71 -12.11 1.89
C THR A 49 8.08 -13.43 2.32
N ASN A 50 6.74 -13.57 2.23
CA ASN A 50 6.06 -14.84 2.48
C ASN A 50 6.70 -15.95 1.62
N LEU A 51 6.95 -17.10 2.22
CA LEU A 51 7.53 -18.26 1.51
C LEU A 51 6.52 -18.87 0.53
N VAL A 52 5.23 -18.78 0.84
CA VAL A 52 4.14 -19.13 -0.08
C VAL A 52 3.89 -17.92 -0.97
N LYS A 53 4.29 -18.00 -2.23
CA LYS A 53 4.22 -16.87 -3.18
C LYS A 53 3.29 -17.19 -4.34
N GLY A 54 2.51 -16.19 -4.73
CA GLY A 54 1.73 -16.24 -5.95
C GLY A 54 2.63 -16.35 -7.20
N ALA A 55 2.22 -17.12 -8.17
CA ALA A 55 2.95 -17.30 -9.42
C ALA A 55 3.21 -15.97 -10.18
N PRO A 56 2.27 -14.99 -10.20
CA PRO A 56 2.51 -13.70 -10.83
C PRO A 56 3.76 -12.97 -10.33
N LEU A 57 4.13 -13.13 -9.05
CA LEU A 57 5.32 -12.47 -8.51
C LEU A 57 6.61 -13.01 -9.14
N THR A 58 6.65 -14.33 -9.43
CA THR A 58 7.79 -14.95 -10.08
C THR A 58 7.92 -14.47 -11.52
N VAL A 59 6.83 -14.45 -12.26
CA VAL A 59 6.79 -13.96 -13.65
C VAL A 59 7.20 -12.48 -13.71
N THR A 60 6.56 -11.62 -12.93
CA THR A 60 6.90 -10.18 -12.90
C THR A 60 8.36 -9.94 -12.51
N LYS A 61 8.90 -10.68 -11.53
CA LYS A 61 10.30 -10.53 -11.13
C LYS A 61 11.28 -10.88 -12.27
N ASN A 62 10.93 -11.86 -13.09
CA ASN A 62 11.73 -12.24 -14.27
C ASN A 62 11.60 -11.19 -15.37
N HIS A 63 10.38 -10.73 -15.65
CA HIS A 63 10.09 -9.76 -16.70
C HIS A 63 10.82 -8.44 -16.47
N ILE A 64 10.71 -7.85 -15.29
CA ILE A 64 11.35 -6.55 -14.98
C ILE A 64 12.78 -6.67 -14.47
N ALA A 65 13.45 -7.81 -14.69
CA ALA A 65 14.83 -8.01 -14.22
C ALA A 65 15.85 -7.05 -14.86
N ASP A 66 15.56 -6.58 -16.07
CA ASP A 66 16.35 -5.56 -16.79
C ASP A 66 16.00 -4.12 -16.36
N GLY A 67 15.01 -3.94 -15.47
CA GLY A 67 14.57 -2.65 -14.97
C GLY A 67 13.61 -1.91 -15.89
N LYS A 68 12.88 -2.62 -16.78
CA LYS A 68 11.91 -2.04 -17.71
C LYS A 68 10.55 -2.69 -17.59
N ALA A 69 9.50 -1.91 -17.89
CA ALA A 69 8.14 -2.39 -18.13
C ALA A 69 7.38 -1.37 -18.98
N GLN A 70 6.29 -1.82 -19.62
CA GLN A 70 5.44 -0.92 -20.40
C GLN A 70 3.95 -1.11 -20.08
N ALA A 71 3.57 -2.21 -19.45
CA ALA A 71 2.19 -2.46 -19.04
C ALA A 71 2.11 -3.17 -17.69
N VAL A 72 0.94 -3.06 -17.04
CA VAL A 72 0.56 -3.81 -15.84
C VAL A 72 -0.80 -4.43 -16.08
N ILE A 73 -0.91 -5.75 -15.94
CA ILE A 73 -2.19 -6.46 -15.88
C ILE A 73 -2.42 -7.00 -14.48
N CYS A 74 -3.61 -6.81 -13.94
CA CYS A 74 -3.98 -7.31 -12.62
C CYS A 74 -5.38 -7.90 -12.66
N ASN A 75 -5.53 -9.16 -12.22
CA ASN A 75 -6.84 -9.72 -11.94
C ASN A 75 -7.14 -9.74 -10.44
N SER A 76 -8.41 -9.58 -10.11
CA SER A 76 -8.93 -9.79 -8.76
C SER A 76 -9.97 -10.93 -8.73
N GLY A 77 -10.13 -11.56 -7.54
CA GLY A 77 -11.02 -12.71 -7.35
C GLY A 77 -10.29 -14.05 -7.24
N ASN A 78 -9.11 -14.19 -7.83
CA ASN A 78 -8.25 -15.36 -7.72
C ASN A 78 -6.79 -14.92 -7.58
N ALA A 79 -6.09 -15.44 -6.58
CA ALA A 79 -4.71 -15.06 -6.27
C ALA A 79 -3.65 -15.74 -7.16
N ASN A 80 -4.03 -16.74 -7.93
CA ASN A 80 -3.09 -17.59 -8.68
C ASN A 80 -1.92 -18.06 -7.80
N THR A 81 -2.25 -18.53 -6.61
CA THR A 81 -1.30 -19.00 -5.59
C THR A 81 -1.62 -20.44 -5.24
N CYS A 82 -0.59 -21.28 -5.07
CA CYS A 82 -0.69 -22.73 -4.83
C CYS A 82 -1.36 -23.49 -5.98
N ASN A 83 -1.24 -23.01 -7.20
CA ASN A 83 -1.74 -23.66 -8.42
C ASN A 83 -0.57 -24.32 -9.18
N ALA A 84 -0.79 -25.54 -9.69
CA ALA A 84 0.26 -26.28 -10.39
C ALA A 84 0.67 -25.62 -11.73
N ASP A 85 -0.27 -24.96 -12.39
CA ASP A 85 -0.13 -24.26 -13.68
C ASP A 85 -0.02 -22.73 -13.53
N GLY A 86 0.23 -22.25 -12.29
CA GLY A 86 0.16 -20.81 -11.99
C GLY A 86 1.11 -19.95 -12.81
N ILE A 87 2.32 -20.46 -13.11
CA ILE A 87 3.31 -19.76 -13.94
C ILE A 87 2.81 -19.65 -15.37
N GLU A 88 2.34 -20.76 -15.97
CA GLU A 88 1.83 -20.80 -17.34
C GLU A 88 0.65 -19.85 -17.52
N ILE A 89 -0.24 -19.77 -16.54
CA ILE A 89 -1.37 -18.82 -16.56
C ILE A 89 -0.89 -17.37 -16.46
N ALA A 90 0.08 -17.07 -15.58
CA ALA A 90 0.63 -15.73 -15.45
C ALA A 90 1.36 -15.27 -16.72
N GLU A 91 2.14 -16.16 -17.37
CA GLU A 91 2.75 -15.91 -18.69
C GLU A 91 1.70 -15.71 -19.78
N ALA A 92 0.64 -16.50 -19.78
CA ALA A 92 -0.46 -16.34 -20.74
C ALA A 92 -1.17 -14.99 -20.57
N MET A 93 -1.26 -14.44 -19.35
CA MET A 93 -1.80 -13.09 -19.13
C MET A 93 -0.93 -12.02 -19.81
N SER A 94 0.41 -12.13 -19.71
CA SER A 94 1.31 -11.18 -20.38
C SER A 94 1.25 -11.29 -21.90
N ASP A 95 1.15 -12.51 -22.45
CA ASP A 95 0.96 -12.75 -23.88
C ASP A 95 -0.33 -12.12 -24.43
N LEU A 96 -1.43 -12.20 -23.66
CA LEU A 96 -2.68 -11.58 -24.02
C LEU A 96 -2.56 -10.05 -24.09
N VAL A 97 -1.88 -9.43 -23.12
CA VAL A 97 -1.61 -7.98 -23.12
C VAL A 97 -0.74 -7.61 -24.32
N ALA A 98 0.36 -8.34 -24.54
CA ALA A 98 1.29 -8.10 -25.64
C ALA A 98 0.55 -8.06 -27.00
N LYS A 99 -0.35 -9.02 -27.24
CA LYS A 99 -1.17 -9.08 -28.46
C LYS A 99 -2.18 -7.94 -28.55
N ALA A 100 -2.77 -7.53 -27.42
CA ALA A 100 -3.86 -6.54 -27.42
C ALA A 100 -3.38 -5.10 -27.57
N VAL A 101 -2.21 -4.76 -26.99
CA VAL A 101 -1.70 -3.37 -26.96
C VAL A 101 -0.36 -3.17 -27.67
N GLY A 102 0.25 -4.24 -28.20
CA GLY A 102 1.46 -4.14 -29.02
C GLY A 102 2.76 -3.89 -28.25
N VAL A 103 2.84 -4.33 -26.98
CA VAL A 103 4.05 -4.30 -26.16
C VAL A 103 4.72 -5.68 -26.15
N ALA A 104 5.98 -5.77 -25.72
CA ALA A 104 6.62 -7.05 -25.50
C ALA A 104 6.01 -7.77 -24.27
N ALA A 105 5.86 -9.08 -24.30
CA ALA A 105 5.28 -9.83 -23.18
C ALA A 105 6.15 -9.73 -21.92
N GLU A 106 7.45 -9.71 -22.09
CA GLU A 106 8.46 -9.52 -21.04
C GLU A 106 8.47 -8.12 -20.42
N ASP A 107 7.81 -7.13 -21.06
CA ASP A 107 7.63 -5.78 -20.51
C ASP A 107 6.29 -5.63 -19.75
N VAL A 108 5.61 -6.74 -19.48
CA VAL A 108 4.33 -6.75 -18.77
C VAL A 108 4.51 -7.19 -17.31
N VAL A 109 4.14 -6.33 -16.39
CA VAL A 109 3.95 -6.67 -14.97
C VAL A 109 2.65 -7.44 -14.80
N VAL A 110 2.70 -8.62 -14.21
CA VAL A 110 1.52 -9.45 -13.94
C VAL A 110 1.24 -9.48 -12.44
N ALA A 111 -0.01 -9.24 -12.05
CA ALA A 111 -0.48 -9.29 -10.68
C ALA A 111 -1.81 -10.03 -10.57
N SER A 112 -2.03 -10.68 -9.43
CA SER A 112 -3.29 -11.36 -9.10
C SER A 112 -3.60 -11.20 -7.62
N THR A 113 -4.88 -11.15 -7.26
CA THR A 113 -5.32 -11.10 -5.86
C THR A 113 -6.68 -11.77 -5.70
N GLY A 114 -6.96 -12.35 -4.53
CA GLY A 114 -8.22 -13.04 -4.23
C GLY A 114 -8.00 -14.37 -3.56
N VAL A 115 -8.81 -15.38 -3.90
CA VAL A 115 -8.79 -16.70 -3.27
C VAL A 115 -7.51 -17.48 -3.61
N ILE A 116 -6.92 -18.11 -2.61
CA ILE A 116 -5.74 -18.97 -2.71
C ILE A 116 -6.17 -20.42 -2.94
N GLY A 117 -5.39 -21.20 -3.73
CA GLY A 117 -5.59 -22.63 -3.91
C GLY A 117 -6.76 -23.00 -4.83
N GLN A 118 -7.25 -22.06 -5.62
CA GLN A 118 -8.21 -22.32 -6.69
C GLN A 118 -7.54 -22.13 -8.05
N PRO A 119 -7.71 -23.06 -9.02
CA PRO A 119 -7.21 -22.86 -10.37
C PRO A 119 -7.76 -21.55 -10.98
N LEU A 120 -6.90 -20.80 -11.65
CA LEU A 120 -7.30 -19.61 -12.41
C LEU A 120 -7.53 -20.02 -13.87
N ASP A 121 -8.77 -19.88 -14.33
CA ASP A 121 -9.09 -20.08 -15.74
C ASP A 121 -8.68 -18.85 -16.55
N ILE A 122 -7.87 -19.04 -17.60
CA ILE A 122 -7.42 -17.96 -18.49
C ILE A 122 -8.54 -17.51 -19.47
N ALA A 123 -9.55 -18.35 -19.72
CA ALA A 123 -10.57 -18.05 -20.72
C ALA A 123 -11.38 -16.77 -20.44
N PRO A 124 -11.83 -16.47 -19.22
CA PRO A 124 -12.46 -15.19 -18.90
C PRO A 124 -11.56 -13.98 -19.18
N ILE A 125 -10.26 -14.08 -18.84
CA ILE A 125 -9.28 -13.01 -19.09
C ILE A 125 -9.13 -12.78 -20.60
N ALA A 126 -8.94 -13.86 -21.35
CA ALA A 126 -8.85 -13.79 -22.82
C ALA A 126 -10.12 -13.19 -23.45
N GLY A 127 -11.30 -13.57 -22.95
CA GLY A 127 -12.59 -13.04 -23.43
C GLY A 127 -12.79 -11.54 -23.12
N GLY A 128 -12.26 -11.04 -22.00
CA GLY A 128 -12.37 -9.62 -21.60
C GLY A 128 -11.31 -8.71 -22.19
N MET A 129 -10.26 -9.25 -22.83
CA MET A 129 -9.07 -8.48 -23.23
C MET A 129 -9.38 -7.42 -24.31
N GLU A 130 -10.25 -7.70 -25.26
CA GLU A 130 -10.63 -6.74 -26.30
C GLU A 130 -11.32 -5.52 -25.70
N GLU A 131 -12.31 -5.72 -24.82
CA GLU A 131 -13.02 -4.64 -24.13
C GLU A 131 -12.05 -3.85 -23.23
N LEU A 132 -11.17 -4.55 -22.51
CA LEU A 132 -10.18 -3.94 -21.61
C LEU A 132 -9.24 -3.02 -22.39
N ALA A 133 -8.68 -3.48 -23.50
CA ALA A 133 -7.74 -2.72 -24.32
C ALA A 133 -8.43 -1.56 -25.05
N ALA A 134 -9.62 -1.77 -25.62
CA ALA A 134 -10.37 -0.73 -26.32
C ALA A 134 -10.82 0.41 -25.41
N GLY A 135 -11.01 0.14 -24.12
CA GLY A 135 -11.41 1.13 -23.12
C GLY A 135 -10.26 1.88 -22.44
N LEU A 136 -8.99 1.65 -22.83
CA LEU A 136 -7.84 2.36 -22.29
C LEU A 136 -7.95 3.88 -22.46
N SER A 137 -7.83 4.62 -21.37
CA SER A 137 -8.05 6.07 -21.36
C SER A 137 -7.17 6.75 -20.31
N GLU A 138 -6.81 8.00 -20.55
CA GLU A 138 -6.16 8.89 -19.56
C GLU A 138 -7.07 9.18 -18.35
N ASN A 139 -8.37 8.90 -18.46
CA ASN A 139 -9.34 9.01 -17.37
C ASN A 139 -9.71 7.65 -16.76
N GLY A 140 -8.95 6.60 -17.07
CA GLY A 140 -9.27 5.22 -16.68
C GLY A 140 -8.81 4.81 -15.29
N SER A 141 -8.18 5.70 -14.50
CA SER A 141 -7.62 5.40 -13.17
C SER A 141 -8.64 4.76 -12.24
N LEU A 142 -9.81 5.39 -12.08
CA LEU A 142 -10.87 4.87 -11.21
C LEU A 142 -11.34 3.47 -11.64
N ASN A 143 -11.44 3.21 -12.94
CA ASN A 143 -11.80 1.89 -13.44
C ASN A 143 -10.79 0.81 -13.06
N ALA A 144 -9.51 1.13 -13.20
CA ALA A 144 -8.42 0.24 -12.78
C ALA A 144 -8.41 0.04 -11.26
N ALA A 145 -8.56 1.11 -10.47
CA ALA A 145 -8.63 1.03 -9.01
C ALA A 145 -9.78 0.12 -8.55
N GLN A 146 -10.97 0.23 -9.16
CA GLN A 146 -12.11 -0.66 -8.87
C GLN A 146 -11.83 -2.12 -9.22
N ALA A 147 -11.14 -2.36 -10.32
CA ALA A 147 -10.90 -3.72 -10.83
C ALA A 147 -9.88 -4.52 -10.01
N ILE A 148 -9.01 -3.85 -9.25
CA ILE A 148 -8.06 -4.52 -8.37
C ILE A 148 -8.58 -4.78 -6.95
N MET A 149 -9.71 -4.16 -6.55
CA MET A 149 -10.31 -4.32 -5.21
C MET A 149 -10.75 -5.75 -4.94
N THR A 150 -10.71 -6.16 -3.67
CA THR A 150 -11.28 -7.44 -3.19
C THR A 150 -12.37 -7.19 -2.15
N THR A 151 -12.02 -7.11 -0.89
CA THR A 151 -12.89 -6.76 0.24
C THR A 151 -12.94 -5.26 0.52
N ASP A 152 -12.14 -4.50 -0.20
CA ASP A 152 -12.11 -3.04 -0.13
C ASP A 152 -13.51 -2.43 -0.30
N THR A 153 -13.82 -1.39 0.48
CA THR A 153 -15.10 -0.68 0.42
C THR A 153 -15.01 0.65 -0.32
N VAL A 154 -13.78 1.18 -0.47
CA VAL A 154 -13.50 2.41 -1.20
C VAL A 154 -12.32 2.22 -2.14
N GLU A 155 -12.37 2.88 -3.30
CA GLU A 155 -11.23 2.98 -4.22
C GLU A 155 -10.13 3.82 -3.60
N LYS A 156 -8.88 3.41 -3.84
CA LYS A 156 -7.70 4.09 -3.29
C LYS A 156 -6.84 4.61 -4.44
N GLU A 157 -6.88 5.92 -4.64
CA GLU A 157 -6.07 6.60 -5.65
C GLU A 157 -5.60 7.97 -5.16
N ILE A 158 -4.45 8.42 -5.64
CA ILE A 158 -3.85 9.72 -5.38
C ILE A 158 -2.94 10.12 -6.53
N ALA A 159 -2.78 11.43 -6.76
CA ALA A 159 -1.74 11.95 -7.63
C ALA A 159 -1.18 13.28 -7.11
N VAL A 160 0.10 13.54 -7.46
CA VAL A 160 0.81 14.77 -7.14
C VAL A 160 1.50 15.35 -8.38
N GLU A 161 1.59 16.68 -8.39
CA GLU A 161 2.45 17.47 -9.27
C GLU A 161 3.65 17.96 -8.47
N PHE A 162 4.85 17.83 -9.02
CA PHE A 162 6.13 18.25 -8.44
C PHE A 162 7.09 18.73 -9.51
N THR A 163 8.26 19.25 -9.12
CA THR A 163 9.20 19.84 -10.08
C THR A 163 10.58 19.20 -9.94
N LEU A 164 11.20 18.85 -11.07
CA LEU A 164 12.55 18.30 -11.18
C LEU A 164 13.34 19.13 -12.19
N GLY A 165 14.46 19.73 -11.78
CA GLY A 165 15.28 20.55 -12.66
C GLY A 165 14.52 21.65 -13.41
N GLY A 166 13.43 22.18 -12.84
CA GLY A 166 12.56 23.18 -13.47
C GLY A 166 11.45 22.60 -14.37
N GLN A 167 11.40 21.29 -14.59
CA GLN A 167 10.32 20.61 -15.33
C GLN A 167 9.21 20.17 -14.38
N VAL A 168 7.96 20.36 -14.78
CA VAL A 168 6.79 19.86 -14.06
C VAL A 168 6.64 18.38 -14.35
N CYS A 169 6.60 17.59 -13.27
CA CYS A 169 6.43 16.15 -13.30
C CYS A 169 5.17 15.75 -12.51
N HIS A 170 4.63 14.59 -12.84
CA HIS A 170 3.46 14.04 -12.16
C HIS A 170 3.76 12.62 -11.67
N MET A 171 3.20 12.29 -10.53
CA MET A 171 3.22 10.93 -10.00
C MET A 171 1.83 10.58 -9.49
N GLY A 172 1.35 9.39 -9.82
CA GLY A 172 0.06 8.92 -9.35
C GLY A 172 0.10 7.46 -8.97
N GLY A 173 -0.82 7.04 -8.11
CA GLY A 173 -0.90 5.67 -7.64
C GLY A 173 -2.32 5.21 -7.39
N ILE A 174 -2.53 3.90 -7.52
CA ILE A 174 -3.71 3.18 -7.06
C ILE A 174 -3.28 2.03 -6.15
N ALA A 175 -4.12 1.70 -5.19
CA ALA A 175 -3.88 0.60 -4.26
C ALA A 175 -5.14 -0.21 -3.98
N LYS A 176 -4.95 -1.47 -3.61
CA LYS A 176 -5.95 -2.31 -2.96
C LYS A 176 -5.37 -2.93 -1.70
N GLY A 177 -6.22 -3.11 -0.72
CA GLY A 177 -5.90 -3.79 0.53
C GLY A 177 -6.92 -3.42 1.62
N SER A 178 -7.43 -4.43 2.33
CA SER A 178 -8.41 -4.29 3.38
C SER A 178 -8.27 -5.39 4.44
N GLY A 179 -7.89 -6.60 4.04
CA GLY A 179 -7.54 -7.74 4.91
C GLY A 179 -6.28 -8.45 4.44
N MET A 180 -5.71 -9.31 5.31
CA MET A 180 -4.41 -9.96 5.15
C MET A 180 -3.31 -8.92 4.95
N ILE A 181 -3.26 -7.91 5.85
CA ILE A 181 -2.36 -6.75 5.75
C ILE A 181 -1.42 -6.70 6.96
N HIS A 182 -0.22 -7.22 6.80
CA HIS A 182 0.93 -7.05 7.72
C HIS A 182 2.23 -7.12 6.93
N PRO A 183 2.64 -6.05 6.25
CA PRO A 183 3.82 -6.07 5.41
C PRO A 183 5.10 -6.38 6.16
N ASN A 184 5.82 -7.33 5.59
CA ASN A 184 7.26 -7.47 5.77
C ASN A 184 7.86 -7.53 4.35
N MET A 185 8.01 -6.34 3.72
CA MET A 185 8.34 -6.07 2.32
C MET A 185 7.17 -6.13 1.32
N ALA A 186 5.96 -5.78 1.69
CA ALA A 186 4.69 -5.49 1.00
C ALA A 186 3.53 -6.45 1.38
N THR A 187 2.28 -5.91 1.56
CA THR A 187 1.06 -6.70 1.86
C THR A 187 -0.18 -6.12 1.17
N MET A 188 -0.07 -5.72 -0.10
CA MET A 188 -1.14 -5.18 -0.92
C MET A 188 -0.69 -5.19 -2.37
N LEU A 189 -1.58 -4.83 -3.28
CA LEU A 189 -1.19 -4.45 -4.63
C LEU A 189 -1.22 -2.92 -4.72
N VAL A 190 -0.08 -2.36 -5.08
CA VAL A 190 0.08 -0.92 -5.32
C VAL A 190 0.79 -0.73 -6.65
N PHE A 191 0.19 0.07 -7.50
CA PHE A 191 0.77 0.48 -8.77
C PHE A 191 0.96 1.99 -8.75
N ILE A 192 2.16 2.44 -9.05
CA ILE A 192 2.54 3.85 -9.10
C ILE A 192 3.12 4.14 -10.49
N THR A 193 2.72 5.24 -11.08
CA THR A 193 3.24 5.74 -12.34
C THR A 193 3.79 7.14 -12.17
N THR A 194 4.84 7.47 -12.93
CA THR A 194 5.35 8.83 -13.02
C THR A 194 5.87 9.12 -14.43
N ASP A 195 5.72 10.36 -14.87
CA ASP A 195 6.32 10.84 -16.13
C ASP A 195 7.74 11.38 -15.94
N ALA A 196 8.27 11.34 -14.71
CA ALA A 196 9.67 11.70 -14.43
C ALA A 196 10.66 10.70 -15.08
N ALA A 197 11.79 11.21 -15.55
CA ALA A 197 12.91 10.40 -16.00
C ALA A 197 13.84 10.09 -14.82
N ILE A 198 13.98 8.81 -14.49
CA ILE A 198 14.86 8.28 -13.44
C ILE A 198 15.40 6.92 -13.86
N SER A 199 16.69 6.66 -13.59
CA SER A 199 17.29 5.36 -13.90
C SER A 199 16.65 4.24 -13.07
N ALA A 200 16.50 3.05 -13.64
CA ALA A 200 15.91 1.88 -12.96
C ALA A 200 16.63 1.55 -11.64
N GLN A 201 17.95 1.76 -11.58
CA GLN A 201 18.74 1.53 -10.37
C GLN A 201 18.33 2.47 -9.23
N LEU A 202 18.20 3.78 -9.52
CA LEU A 202 17.78 4.76 -8.52
C LEU A 202 16.29 4.61 -8.16
N LEU A 203 15.45 4.28 -9.13
CA LEU A 203 14.05 4.00 -8.90
C LEU A 203 13.89 2.83 -7.91
N LYS A 204 14.66 1.76 -8.10
CA LYS A 204 14.68 0.61 -7.16
C LYS A 204 15.18 1.02 -5.78
N LYS A 205 16.22 1.87 -5.70
CA LYS A 205 16.74 2.40 -4.43
C LYS A 205 15.67 3.24 -3.72
N ALA A 206 15.05 4.17 -4.45
CA ALA A 206 13.99 5.03 -3.95
C ALA A 206 12.82 4.22 -3.36
N LEU A 207 12.30 3.27 -4.15
CA LEU A 207 11.19 2.41 -3.75
C LEU A 207 11.54 1.57 -2.51
N SER A 208 12.71 0.94 -2.50
CA SER A 208 13.12 0.08 -1.36
C SER A 208 13.28 0.87 -0.07
N HIS A 209 13.81 2.10 -0.14
CA HIS A 209 13.94 2.98 1.01
C HIS A 209 12.59 3.46 1.52
N ASP A 210 11.72 3.92 0.63
CA ASP A 210 10.42 4.46 0.99
C ASP A 210 9.50 3.40 1.63
N ILE A 211 9.43 2.20 1.03
CA ILE A 211 8.61 1.09 1.52
C ILE A 211 8.97 0.68 2.95
N ALA A 212 10.25 0.77 3.33
CA ALA A 212 10.70 0.46 4.69
C ALA A 212 10.15 1.43 5.75
N ASN A 213 9.70 2.60 5.34
CA ASN A 213 9.17 3.67 6.19
C ASN A 213 7.65 3.87 6.04
N THR A 214 7.03 3.23 5.04
CA THR A 214 5.62 3.41 4.70
C THR A 214 4.87 2.09 4.78
N PHE A 215 4.75 1.34 3.70
CA PHE A 215 3.95 0.11 3.71
C PHE A 215 4.44 -0.94 4.72
N ASN A 216 5.74 -1.08 4.99
CA ASN A 216 6.22 -1.97 6.05
C ASN A 216 5.81 -1.54 7.46
N MET A 217 5.32 -0.33 7.61
CA MET A 217 4.81 0.21 8.87
C MET A 217 3.27 0.13 8.97
N LEU A 218 2.60 -0.51 8.01
CA LEU A 218 1.16 -0.73 7.99
C LEU A 218 0.79 -2.09 8.58
N SER A 219 -0.32 -2.21 9.33
CA SER A 219 -0.91 -3.49 9.72
C SER A 219 -2.41 -3.39 9.97
N ILE A 220 -3.19 -4.32 9.39
CA ILE A 220 -4.63 -4.47 9.67
C ILE A 220 -4.86 -5.64 10.62
N ASP A 221 -4.38 -6.83 10.30
CA ASP A 221 -4.70 -8.07 11.01
C ASP A 221 -3.49 -8.92 11.43
N GLY A 222 -2.28 -8.51 11.05
CA GLY A 222 -1.05 -9.22 11.41
C GLY A 222 -0.67 -10.34 10.44
N ASP A 223 -1.45 -10.58 9.39
CA ASP A 223 -1.20 -11.65 8.41
C ASP A 223 -0.52 -11.13 7.15
N THR A 224 0.62 -11.74 6.78
CA THR A 224 1.38 -11.38 5.56
C THR A 224 0.84 -12.15 4.36
N SER A 225 0.38 -11.44 3.33
CA SER A 225 -0.18 -12.02 2.11
C SER A 225 0.85 -12.73 1.24
N THR A 226 0.35 -13.56 0.33
CA THR A 226 1.13 -14.34 -0.63
C THR A 226 1.42 -13.59 -1.93
N ASN A 227 0.72 -12.47 -2.20
CA ASN A 227 0.70 -11.84 -3.53
C ASN A 227 1.13 -10.38 -3.55
N ASP A 228 1.63 -9.86 -2.44
CA ASP A 228 1.90 -8.45 -2.29
C ASP A 228 3.00 -7.96 -3.22
N MET A 229 2.71 -6.83 -3.83
CA MET A 229 3.64 -6.15 -4.72
C MET A 229 3.38 -4.64 -4.72
N VAL A 230 4.45 -3.86 -4.65
CA VAL A 230 4.45 -2.43 -5.00
C VAL A 230 5.31 -2.27 -6.23
N THR A 231 4.75 -1.70 -7.30
CA THR A 231 5.46 -1.47 -8.55
C THR A 231 5.40 0.01 -8.93
N VAL A 232 6.52 0.56 -9.40
CA VAL A 232 6.62 1.91 -9.94
C VAL A 232 7.11 1.84 -11.37
N LEU A 233 6.43 2.55 -12.29
CA LEU A 233 6.80 2.76 -13.67
C LEU A 233 7.08 4.23 -13.91
N ALA A 234 8.26 4.56 -14.44
CA ALA A 234 8.73 5.92 -14.73
C ALA A 234 9.08 6.03 -16.21
N ASN A 235 8.25 6.73 -17.02
CA ASN A 235 8.38 6.73 -18.48
C ASN A 235 9.16 7.93 -19.05
N GLY A 236 9.55 8.92 -18.24
CA GLY A 236 10.38 10.05 -18.65
C GLY A 236 9.69 11.09 -19.55
N MET A 237 8.37 11.01 -19.75
CA MET A 237 7.65 11.90 -20.69
C MET A 237 7.47 13.33 -20.18
N ALA A 238 7.84 13.62 -18.92
CA ALA A 238 7.92 14.99 -18.41
C ALA A 238 9.06 15.78 -19.05
N GLY A 239 10.13 15.10 -19.51
CA GLY A 239 11.26 15.72 -20.19
C GLY A 239 12.28 16.36 -19.25
N ASN A 240 12.27 16.03 -17.96
CA ASN A 240 13.38 16.38 -17.06
C ASN A 240 14.66 15.63 -17.42
N ALA A 241 15.81 16.14 -16.98
CA ALA A 241 17.05 15.37 -17.04
C ALA A 241 16.90 14.08 -16.24
N GLU A 242 17.40 12.96 -16.79
CA GLU A 242 17.30 11.68 -16.09
C GLU A 242 18.04 11.73 -14.74
N ILE A 243 17.36 11.37 -13.67
CA ILE A 243 17.95 11.23 -12.34
C ILE A 243 18.84 9.98 -12.33
N THR A 244 20.18 10.18 -12.35
CA THR A 244 21.18 9.10 -12.35
C THR A 244 22.05 9.08 -11.09
N CYS A 245 21.91 10.06 -10.20
CA CYS A 245 22.59 10.17 -8.91
C CYS A 245 21.69 10.80 -7.86
N GLU A 246 22.03 10.63 -6.59
CA GLU A 246 21.38 11.33 -5.48
C GLU A 246 21.69 12.83 -5.54
N GLY A 247 20.78 13.66 -5.03
CA GLY A 247 20.84 15.11 -5.02
C GLY A 247 19.45 15.73 -4.99
N GLU A 248 19.32 17.02 -5.23
CA GLU A 248 18.08 17.78 -5.06
C GLU A 248 16.89 17.19 -5.85
N ASP A 249 17.10 16.76 -7.09
CA ASP A 249 16.05 16.15 -7.92
C ASP A 249 15.65 14.77 -7.38
N PHE A 250 16.62 13.98 -6.87
CA PHE A 250 16.31 12.70 -6.23
C PHE A 250 15.54 12.90 -4.91
N ASP A 251 15.91 13.90 -4.11
CA ASP A 251 15.22 14.22 -2.86
C ASP A 251 13.79 14.69 -3.14
N ALA A 252 13.57 15.52 -4.16
CA ALA A 252 12.24 15.95 -4.58
C ALA A 252 11.40 14.78 -5.12
N PHE A 253 12.03 13.83 -5.84
CA PHE A 253 11.38 12.59 -6.26
C PHE A 253 10.97 11.72 -5.06
N MET A 254 11.86 11.58 -4.06
CA MET A 254 11.58 10.85 -2.82
C MET A 254 10.43 11.47 -2.03
N GLU A 255 10.35 12.81 -1.95
CA GLU A 255 9.25 13.51 -1.30
C GLU A 255 7.91 13.22 -2.00
N ALA A 256 7.89 13.23 -3.34
CA ALA A 256 6.70 12.91 -4.12
C ALA A 256 6.27 11.44 -3.92
N LEU A 257 7.21 10.50 -3.97
CA LEU A 257 6.96 9.08 -3.74
C LEU A 257 6.41 8.85 -2.33
N ASN A 258 7.04 9.42 -1.31
CA ASN A 258 6.61 9.28 0.08
C ASN A 258 5.20 9.86 0.32
N THR A 259 4.87 10.97 -0.34
CA THR A 259 3.50 11.54 -0.24
C THR A 259 2.45 10.58 -0.81
N ILE A 260 2.73 9.93 -1.95
CA ILE A 260 1.84 8.92 -2.55
C ILE A 260 1.69 7.72 -1.59
N THR A 261 2.80 7.17 -1.13
CA THR A 261 2.82 5.92 -0.34
C THR A 261 2.21 6.10 1.04
N VAL A 262 2.50 7.20 1.76
CA VAL A 262 1.88 7.53 3.05
C VAL A 262 0.36 7.70 2.91
N HIS A 263 -0.09 8.42 1.87
CA HIS A 263 -1.52 8.60 1.62
C HIS A 263 -2.22 7.25 1.38
N LEU A 264 -1.64 6.41 0.52
CA LEU A 264 -2.19 5.07 0.25
C LEU A 264 -2.16 4.17 1.49
N CYS A 265 -1.11 4.23 2.34
CA CYS A 265 -1.07 3.55 3.63
C CYS A 265 -2.26 3.94 4.53
N ARG A 266 -2.53 5.25 4.64
CA ARG A 266 -3.64 5.76 5.45
C ARG A 266 -5.00 5.32 4.88
N MET A 267 -5.17 5.34 3.56
CA MET A 267 -6.39 4.84 2.91
C MET A 267 -6.60 3.35 3.15
N ILE A 268 -5.55 2.52 3.03
CA ILE A 268 -5.61 1.08 3.29
C ILE A 268 -5.96 0.81 4.76
N ALA A 269 -5.28 1.49 5.69
CA ALA A 269 -5.55 1.35 7.12
C ALA A 269 -6.97 1.75 7.49
N GLY A 270 -7.45 2.88 6.95
CA GLY A 270 -8.80 3.40 7.23
C GLY A 270 -9.92 2.55 6.64
N ASP A 271 -9.63 1.73 5.61
CA ASP A 271 -10.55 0.81 4.94
C ASP A 271 -10.28 -0.67 5.32
N GLY A 272 -9.68 -0.91 6.49
CA GLY A 272 -9.50 -2.28 7.01
C GLY A 272 -10.83 -3.02 7.14
N GLU A 273 -10.84 -4.35 6.93
CA GLU A 273 -12.06 -5.17 7.01
C GLU A 273 -12.82 -4.94 8.32
N GLY A 274 -14.01 -4.35 8.21
CA GLY A 274 -14.86 -4.01 9.35
C GLY A 274 -14.34 -2.88 10.25
N ALA A 275 -13.29 -2.17 9.85
CA ALA A 275 -12.72 -1.06 10.61
C ALA A 275 -13.69 0.12 10.73
N THR A 276 -13.62 0.81 11.86
CA THR A 276 -14.36 2.05 12.10
C THR A 276 -13.45 3.25 12.29
N LYS A 277 -12.15 3.02 12.51
CA LYS A 277 -11.15 4.06 12.81
C LYS A 277 -9.80 3.77 12.15
N LEU A 278 -9.22 4.81 11.58
CA LEU A 278 -7.81 4.87 11.23
C LEU A 278 -7.00 5.14 12.49
N LEU A 279 -5.99 4.34 12.74
CA LEU A 279 -5.02 4.53 13.83
C LEU A 279 -3.64 4.86 13.23
N GLU A 280 -3.00 5.89 13.76
CA GLU A 280 -1.63 6.24 13.45
C GLU A 280 -0.83 6.29 14.75
N CYS A 281 0.21 5.45 14.88
CA CYS A 281 1.13 5.51 16.02
C CYS A 281 2.38 6.28 15.61
N VAL A 282 2.60 7.43 16.23
CA VAL A 282 3.78 8.27 16.03
C VAL A 282 4.71 8.13 17.24
N VAL A 283 5.87 7.53 17.00
CA VAL A 283 6.92 7.39 18.01
C VAL A 283 8.00 8.44 17.77
N THR A 284 8.38 9.15 18.82
CA THR A 284 9.45 10.15 18.82
C THR A 284 10.43 9.88 19.95
N GLY A 285 11.62 10.48 19.90
CA GLY A 285 12.56 10.39 21.00
C GLY A 285 13.28 9.06 21.14
N ALA A 286 13.39 8.25 20.09
CA ALA A 286 14.18 7.03 20.06
C ALA A 286 15.67 7.31 19.80
N ASP A 287 16.55 6.46 20.27
CA ASP A 287 18.00 6.55 20.00
C ASP A 287 18.32 6.28 18.52
N ASP A 288 17.56 5.38 17.89
CA ASP A 288 17.67 5.02 16.48
C ASP A 288 16.30 4.73 15.83
N GLU A 289 16.27 4.73 14.48
CA GLU A 289 15.04 4.47 13.72
C GLU A 289 14.51 3.05 13.90
N VAL A 290 15.37 2.06 14.09
CA VAL A 290 14.96 0.65 14.23
C VAL A 290 14.14 0.47 15.50
N THR A 291 14.60 1.09 16.59
CA THR A 291 13.90 1.15 17.90
C THR A 291 12.54 1.84 17.75
N ALA A 292 12.50 3.02 17.09
CA ALA A 292 11.26 3.73 16.85
C ALA A 292 10.25 2.88 16.04
N LYS A 293 10.70 2.26 14.94
CA LYS A 293 9.90 1.38 14.09
C LYS A 293 9.35 0.17 14.82
N LYS A 294 10.17 -0.52 15.61
CA LYS A 294 9.72 -1.66 16.42
C LYS A 294 8.62 -1.26 17.40
N CYS A 295 8.77 -0.13 18.09
CA CYS A 295 7.78 0.37 19.03
C CYS A 295 6.47 0.74 18.30
N ALA A 296 6.52 1.55 17.24
CA ALA A 296 5.36 2.00 16.50
C ALA A 296 4.57 0.81 15.90
N LYS A 297 5.30 -0.11 15.26
CA LYS A 297 4.70 -1.32 14.66
C LYS A 297 4.06 -2.22 15.71
N SER A 298 4.72 -2.45 16.86
CA SER A 298 4.18 -3.26 17.95
C SER A 298 2.88 -2.69 18.53
N VAL A 299 2.81 -1.38 18.67
CA VAL A 299 1.60 -0.68 19.15
C VAL A 299 0.45 -0.90 18.19
N ILE A 300 0.65 -0.65 16.88
CA ILE A 300 -0.39 -0.81 15.85
C ILE A 300 -0.84 -2.28 15.69
N CYS A 301 0.04 -3.24 15.92
CA CYS A 301 -0.26 -4.68 15.81
C CYS A 301 -0.97 -5.26 17.06
N SER A 302 -1.06 -4.52 18.16
CA SER A 302 -1.64 -5.02 19.42
C SER A 302 -3.15 -5.20 19.29
N SER A 303 -3.65 -6.44 19.23
CA SER A 303 -5.09 -6.75 19.20
C SER A 303 -5.83 -6.17 20.40
N LEU A 304 -5.21 -6.17 21.59
CA LEU A 304 -5.80 -5.58 22.79
C LEU A 304 -5.96 -4.06 22.67
N LEU A 305 -4.96 -3.38 22.10
CA LEU A 305 -5.06 -1.93 21.87
C LEU A 305 -6.09 -1.61 20.80
N LYS A 306 -6.09 -2.33 19.68
CA LYS A 306 -7.07 -2.16 18.60
C LYS A 306 -8.51 -2.34 19.10
N ALA A 307 -8.75 -3.31 19.99
CA ALA A 307 -10.04 -3.49 20.64
C ALA A 307 -10.41 -2.34 21.61
N ALA A 308 -9.41 -1.78 22.34
CA ALA A 308 -9.62 -0.60 23.17
C ALA A 308 -10.01 0.62 22.33
N MET A 309 -9.32 0.82 21.18
CA MET A 309 -9.64 1.92 20.25
C MET A 309 -11.06 1.78 19.69
N PHE A 310 -11.51 0.56 19.35
CA PHE A 310 -12.91 0.31 18.98
C PHE A 310 -13.87 0.75 20.07
N GLY A 311 -13.58 0.40 21.33
CA GLY A 311 -14.39 0.78 22.50
C GLY A 311 -14.24 2.23 22.95
N ALA A 312 -13.42 3.04 22.29
CA ALA A 312 -13.03 4.40 22.71
C ALA A 312 -12.50 4.43 24.16
N ASP A 313 -11.69 3.42 24.54
CA ASP A 313 -11.03 3.27 25.83
C ASP A 313 -9.59 3.81 25.74
N ALA A 314 -9.27 4.84 26.54
CA ALA A 314 -7.94 5.47 26.56
C ALA A 314 -6.89 4.60 27.30
N ASN A 315 -6.78 3.35 26.89
CA ASN A 315 -5.99 2.31 27.54
C ASN A 315 -4.48 2.44 27.26
N TRP A 316 -3.86 3.44 27.85
CA TRP A 316 -2.42 3.67 27.75
C TRP A 316 -1.59 2.48 28.26
N GLY A 317 -2.11 1.69 29.20
CA GLY A 317 -1.43 0.50 29.69
C GLY A 317 -1.20 -0.54 28.58
N ARG A 318 -2.13 -0.65 27.62
CA ARG A 318 -1.97 -1.53 26.46
C ARG A 318 -0.93 -0.99 25.47
N VAL A 319 -0.76 0.33 25.39
CA VAL A 319 0.32 0.95 24.60
C VAL A 319 1.67 0.59 25.21
N LEU A 320 1.86 0.81 26.51
CA LEU A 320 3.11 0.44 27.21
C LEU A 320 3.40 -1.07 27.13
N CYS A 321 2.36 -1.90 27.29
CA CYS A 321 2.49 -3.34 27.16
C CYS A 321 3.02 -3.71 25.75
N ALA A 322 2.45 -3.11 24.70
CA ALA A 322 2.89 -3.35 23.32
C ALA A 322 4.34 -2.92 23.08
N ILE A 323 4.75 -1.80 23.63
CA ILE A 323 6.15 -1.34 23.58
C ILE A 323 7.05 -2.31 24.34
N GLY A 324 6.63 -2.77 25.52
CA GLY A 324 7.43 -3.66 26.39
C GLY A 324 7.77 -5.03 25.75
N TYR A 325 6.92 -5.56 24.85
CA TYR A 325 7.21 -6.79 24.12
C TYR A 325 7.68 -6.58 22.67
N SER A 326 7.92 -5.33 22.26
CA SER A 326 8.33 -4.98 20.88
C SER A 326 9.67 -5.56 20.45
N GLY A 327 10.49 -6.02 21.42
CA GLY A 327 11.89 -6.41 21.19
C GLY A 327 12.81 -5.21 20.93
N ALA A 328 12.38 -3.99 21.25
CA ALA A 328 13.20 -2.80 21.30
C ALA A 328 13.81 -2.63 22.71
N ASP A 329 15.02 -2.09 22.78
CA ASP A 329 15.65 -1.71 24.05
C ASP A 329 15.20 -0.28 24.39
N VAL A 330 14.30 -0.16 25.36
CA VAL A 330 13.70 1.12 25.76
C VAL A 330 13.63 1.27 27.28
N ASP A 331 13.87 2.47 27.77
CA ASP A 331 13.67 2.82 29.17
C ASP A 331 12.21 3.20 29.42
N VAL A 332 11.43 2.23 29.94
CA VAL A 332 9.99 2.42 30.17
C VAL A 332 9.71 3.61 31.10
N SER A 333 10.63 3.94 32.01
CA SER A 333 10.48 5.06 32.96
C SER A 333 10.51 6.45 32.32
N LYS A 334 10.81 6.54 31.01
CA LYS A 334 10.83 7.78 30.23
C LYS A 334 9.67 7.91 29.25
N ILE A 335 8.85 6.85 29.09
CA ILE A 335 7.81 6.84 28.08
C ILE A 335 6.67 7.77 28.46
N GLY A 336 6.29 8.63 27.49
CA GLY A 336 5.06 9.41 27.50
C GLY A 336 4.08 8.93 26.46
N VAL A 337 2.78 8.98 26.75
CA VAL A 337 1.70 8.62 25.81
C VAL A 337 0.61 9.69 25.82
N SER A 338 0.22 10.13 24.63
CA SER A 338 -0.98 10.97 24.40
C SER A 338 -1.85 10.35 23.30
N PHE A 339 -3.14 10.63 23.34
CA PHE A 339 -4.06 10.39 22.22
C PHE A 339 -4.51 11.71 21.62
N ARG A 340 -4.58 11.78 20.29
CA ARG A 340 -4.95 12.98 19.54
C ARG A 340 -5.95 12.66 18.43
N SER A 341 -6.86 13.58 18.19
CA SER A 341 -7.77 13.57 17.04
C SER A 341 -8.17 15.02 16.68
N ALA A 342 -9.11 15.20 15.77
CA ALA A 342 -9.69 16.51 15.47
C ALA A 342 -10.35 17.20 16.69
N LYS A 343 -10.65 16.45 17.76
CA LYS A 343 -11.23 16.96 19.03
C LYS A 343 -10.19 17.43 20.04
N GLY A 344 -8.91 17.33 19.73
CA GLY A 344 -7.79 17.76 20.57
C GLY A 344 -6.86 16.65 20.98
N GLU A 345 -6.02 16.92 21.97
CA GLU A 345 -5.04 15.99 22.50
C GLU A 345 -5.23 15.80 23.99
N ILE A 346 -4.96 14.60 24.48
CA ILE A 346 -4.96 14.27 25.91
C ILE A 346 -3.77 13.40 26.26
N LYS A 347 -2.96 13.88 27.23
CA LYS A 347 -1.87 13.09 27.81
C LYS A 347 -2.44 12.11 28.84
N VAL A 348 -2.05 10.85 28.76
CA VAL A 348 -2.56 9.76 29.59
C VAL A 348 -1.45 9.04 30.37
N CYS A 349 -0.20 9.20 29.91
CA CYS A 349 0.98 8.62 30.57
C CYS A 349 2.16 9.59 30.46
N GLU A 350 2.98 9.65 31.53
CA GLU A 350 4.22 10.39 31.58
C GLU A 350 5.22 9.65 32.46
N ASN A 351 6.48 9.58 32.03
CA ASN A 351 7.54 8.86 32.73
C ASN A 351 7.16 7.42 33.10
N GLY A 352 6.50 6.71 32.18
CA GLY A 352 6.07 5.32 32.33
C GLY A 352 4.91 5.11 33.32
N ALA A 353 4.29 6.18 33.82
CA ALA A 353 3.22 6.13 34.79
C ALA A 353 1.98 6.90 34.30
N GLY A 354 0.78 6.44 34.68
CA GLY A 354 -0.46 7.14 34.38
C GLY A 354 -0.52 8.52 35.02
N VAL A 355 -1.04 9.49 34.28
CA VAL A 355 -1.33 10.83 34.82
C VAL A 355 -2.84 11.04 34.91
N PRO A 356 -3.32 11.91 35.83
CA PRO A 356 -4.74 12.24 35.90
C PRO A 356 -5.22 12.88 34.58
N PHE A 357 -6.31 12.39 34.02
CA PHE A 357 -6.95 12.96 32.83
C PHE A 357 -8.48 12.83 32.91
N SER A 358 -9.20 13.58 32.06
CA SER A 358 -10.64 13.49 31.95
C SER A 358 -11.02 12.31 31.03
N GLU A 359 -11.68 11.30 31.57
CA GLU A 359 -12.22 10.17 30.81
C GLU A 359 -13.26 10.63 29.76
N GLU A 360 -14.08 11.65 30.09
CA GLU A 360 -15.04 12.22 29.14
C GLU A 360 -14.33 12.84 27.94
N LYS A 361 -13.27 13.63 28.18
CA LYS A 361 -12.49 14.24 27.11
C LYS A 361 -11.71 13.21 26.30
N ALA A 362 -11.16 12.20 26.95
CA ALA A 362 -10.49 11.08 26.29
C ALA A 362 -11.46 10.35 25.35
N LYS A 363 -12.66 10.06 25.84
CA LYS A 363 -13.69 9.41 25.03
C LYS A 363 -14.13 10.26 23.84
N GLU A 364 -14.31 11.59 24.02
CA GLU A 364 -14.60 12.51 22.92
C GLU A 364 -13.55 12.44 21.81
N ILE A 365 -12.26 12.43 22.18
CA ILE A 365 -11.14 12.31 21.26
C ILE A 365 -11.15 10.97 20.54
N LEU A 366 -11.36 9.87 21.27
CA LEU A 366 -11.29 8.51 20.76
C LEU A 366 -12.54 8.06 19.98
N LEU A 367 -13.63 8.84 19.98
CA LEU A 367 -14.80 8.59 19.14
C LEU A 367 -14.63 9.07 17.70
N GLU A 368 -13.57 9.87 17.41
CA GLU A 368 -13.27 10.32 16.05
C GLU A 368 -12.80 9.16 15.16
N LYS A 369 -12.91 9.35 13.84
CA LYS A 369 -12.53 8.35 12.85
C LYS A 369 -11.02 8.21 12.65
N GLU A 370 -10.26 9.25 12.94
CA GLU A 370 -8.80 9.28 12.83
C GLU A 370 -8.20 9.57 14.19
N ILE A 371 -7.37 8.67 14.68
CA ILE A 371 -6.76 8.74 16.00
C ILE A 371 -5.26 8.59 15.87
N GLU A 372 -4.53 9.53 16.44
CA GLU A 372 -3.10 9.47 16.60
C GLU A 372 -2.76 8.99 18.02
N ILE A 373 -1.88 7.99 18.11
CA ILE A 373 -1.28 7.48 19.33
C ILE A 373 0.13 8.04 19.37
N LEU A 374 0.35 9.08 20.20
CA LEU A 374 1.62 9.76 20.29
C LEU A 374 2.44 9.15 21.41
N VAL A 375 3.63 8.64 21.08
CA VAL A 375 4.56 8.00 22.02
C VAL A 375 5.87 8.76 21.99
N SER A 376 6.33 9.18 23.16
CA SER A 376 7.69 9.74 23.36
C SER A 376 8.53 8.74 24.15
N LEU A 377 9.70 8.37 23.64
CA LEU A 377 10.63 7.46 24.31
C LEU A 377 11.67 8.21 25.17
N GLY A 378 11.86 9.52 24.97
CA GLY A 378 12.72 10.37 25.80
C GLY A 378 14.21 10.03 25.79
N ALA A 379 14.71 9.38 24.71
CA ALA A 379 16.08 8.88 24.63
C ALA A 379 16.94 9.60 23.57
N GLY A 380 16.38 9.89 22.37
CA GLY A 380 17.18 10.43 21.26
C GLY A 380 16.35 11.25 20.25
N PRO A 381 16.89 11.51 19.05
CA PRO A 381 16.25 12.37 18.05
C PRO A 381 15.40 11.62 17.03
N CYS A 382 15.45 10.28 17.00
CA CYS A 382 14.82 9.48 15.95
C CYS A 382 13.33 9.24 16.24
N GLY A 383 12.57 8.97 15.16
CA GLY A 383 11.16 8.67 15.24
C GLY A 383 10.69 7.79 14.09
N ALA A 384 9.46 7.30 14.19
CA ALA A 384 8.79 6.54 13.16
C ALA A 384 7.27 6.67 13.31
N ALA A 385 6.54 6.43 12.20
CA ALA A 385 5.10 6.30 12.21
C ALA A 385 4.68 4.89 11.75
N ALA A 386 3.53 4.42 12.24
CA ALA A 386 2.90 3.19 11.80
C ALA A 386 1.39 3.38 11.70
N TRP A 387 0.76 2.71 10.73
CA TRP A 387 -0.67 2.85 10.44
C TRP A 387 -1.40 1.53 10.64
N GLY A 388 -2.65 1.62 11.06
CA GLY A 388 -3.53 0.48 11.24
C GLY A 388 -4.96 0.92 11.48
N CYS A 389 -5.78 0.00 11.94
CA CYS A 389 -7.17 0.26 12.26
C CYS A 389 -7.55 -0.36 13.62
N ASP A 390 -8.74 -0.03 14.12
CA ASP A 390 -9.35 -0.70 15.26
C ASP A 390 -9.71 -2.17 14.92
N LEU A 391 -10.04 -2.96 15.93
CA LEU A 391 -10.49 -4.35 15.78
C LEU A 391 -11.96 -4.46 16.23
N THR A 392 -12.83 -4.79 15.28
CA THR A 392 -14.28 -4.81 15.48
C THR A 392 -14.86 -6.22 15.40
N TYR A 393 -16.12 -6.37 15.76
CA TYR A 393 -16.88 -7.63 15.55
C TYR A 393 -17.06 -7.96 14.07
N ASP A 394 -17.13 -6.95 13.21
CA ASP A 394 -17.33 -7.14 11.77
C ASP A 394 -16.09 -7.77 11.09
N TYR A 395 -14.87 -7.55 11.63
CA TYR A 395 -13.69 -8.26 11.15
C TYR A 395 -13.88 -9.79 11.24
N VAL A 396 -14.32 -10.28 12.40
CA VAL A 396 -14.57 -11.72 12.61
C VAL A 396 -15.70 -12.22 11.72
N LYS A 397 -16.77 -11.43 11.56
CA LYS A 397 -17.91 -11.77 10.71
C LYS A 397 -17.52 -11.88 9.23
N ILE A 398 -16.69 -10.94 8.71
CA ILE A 398 -16.22 -10.95 7.33
C ILE A 398 -15.32 -12.15 7.08
N ASN A 399 -14.39 -12.45 7.99
CA ASN A 399 -13.40 -13.50 7.81
C ASN A 399 -13.86 -14.90 8.22
N GLY A 400 -14.98 -15.02 8.94
CA GLY A 400 -15.55 -16.31 9.36
C GLY A 400 -16.10 -17.16 8.21
N ASP A 401 -16.43 -16.55 7.06
CA ASP A 401 -16.91 -17.23 5.84
C ASP A 401 -16.43 -16.54 4.57
N TYR A 402 -15.11 -16.34 4.47
CA TYR A 402 -14.49 -15.75 3.28
C TYR A 402 -14.37 -16.79 2.16
N ARG A 403 -15.36 -16.79 1.26
CA ARG A 403 -15.37 -17.58 0.01
C ARG A 403 -15.91 -16.69 -1.11
N THR A 404 -15.10 -15.86 -1.64
CA THR A 404 -15.50 -14.98 -2.75
C THR A 404 -15.63 -15.72 -4.07
#